data_bcd741f6026c54b9eea9a011803d5e92
#
_entry.id   bcd741f6026c54b9eea9a011803d5e92
#
_cell.length_a   1.000
_cell.length_b   1.000
_cell.length_c   1.000
_cell.angle_alpha   90.00
_cell.angle_beta   90.00
_cell.angle_gamma   90.00
#
_symmetry.space_group_name_H-M   'P 1'
#
loop_
_entity.id
_entity.type
_entity.pdbx_description
1 polymer ?
#
loop_
_entity_poly.entity_id
_entity_poly.type
_entity_poly.pdbx_seq_one_letter_code
_entity_poly.pdbx_strand_id
1 'polypeptide(L)'
;MVQTHYSHLRIGVLLPLEEESERGAKMVEFYQGLLMAADSIRHTGVDITIHAIHSGSTKASMQHLLSNNKSLQHAHVIFGPVDGAQVDVLNQFCMQHNIHLVMPFSRTQGETNQPLAYIATAPANVSASNAASLVTKTMGTNVNYVILNTNESDTRGSLFTGKLKEALAEQGTQTRLLNIEGDDFAYESAFNQTMVNCIVPDNVGIKSLNILCARLKSFTEAHPQYAIRLLGYPEWVTYTSTLLNSFYRFDTYA
;
A
#
# COMPACT_ATOMS: atom_id res chain seq x y z
N MET A 1 8.23 7.54 -30.04
CA MET A 1 9.17 7.47 -28.89
C MET A 1 10.56 7.30 -29.45
N VAL A 2 11.49 8.19 -29.16
CA VAL A 2 12.91 8.02 -29.52
C VAL A 2 13.48 7.03 -28.50
N GLN A 3 13.89 5.85 -28.95
CA GLN A 3 14.52 4.85 -28.11
C GLN A 3 15.98 5.29 -27.88
N THR A 4 16.28 5.85 -26.71
CA THR A 4 17.65 6.25 -26.36
C THR A 4 18.41 5.01 -25.92
N HIS A 5 19.36 4.54 -26.72
CA HIS A 5 20.26 3.45 -26.36
C HIS A 5 21.43 4.00 -25.54
N TYR A 6 21.49 3.63 -24.28
CA TYR A 6 22.63 3.94 -23.42
C TYR A 6 23.67 2.81 -23.54
N SER A 7 24.88 3.12 -23.94
CA SER A 7 26.04 2.22 -23.83
C SER A 7 26.58 2.17 -22.39
N HIS A 8 26.34 3.23 -21.61
CA HIS A 8 26.76 3.36 -20.23
C HIS A 8 25.63 3.99 -19.41
N LEU A 9 25.18 3.31 -18.35
CA LEU A 9 24.13 3.75 -17.44
C LEU A 9 24.73 4.08 -16.06
N ARG A 10 24.52 5.31 -15.59
CA ARG A 10 24.93 5.77 -14.26
C ARG A 10 23.72 5.84 -13.34
N ILE A 11 23.77 5.10 -12.24
CA ILE A 11 22.67 4.94 -11.28
C ILE A 11 23.10 5.50 -9.92
N GLY A 12 22.30 6.41 -9.35
CA GLY A 12 22.39 6.81 -7.95
C GLY A 12 21.44 5.96 -7.11
N VAL A 13 21.85 5.54 -5.92
CA VAL A 13 21.00 4.85 -4.94
C VAL A 13 21.11 5.60 -3.62
N LEU A 14 20.06 6.35 -3.27
CA LEU A 14 20.02 7.21 -2.09
C LEU A 14 18.99 6.65 -1.09
N LEU A 15 19.44 5.73 -0.26
CA LEU A 15 18.64 4.98 0.70
C LEU A 15 19.30 5.01 2.08
N PRO A 16 18.57 4.81 3.18
CA PRO A 16 19.12 4.71 4.54
C PRO A 16 19.78 3.33 4.79
N LEU A 17 20.86 3.03 4.04
CA LEU A 17 21.54 1.73 4.00
C LEU A 17 22.28 1.35 5.30
N GLU A 18 22.67 2.35 6.10
CA GLU A 18 23.44 2.15 7.35
C GLU A 18 22.54 2.23 8.59
N GLU A 19 21.23 2.24 8.42
CA GLU A 19 20.29 2.28 9.53
C GLU A 19 20.17 0.88 10.18
N GLU A 20 20.56 0.77 11.45
CA GLU A 20 20.47 -0.47 12.23
C GLU A 20 19.02 -0.72 12.69
N SER A 21 18.15 -1.07 11.74
CA SER A 21 16.73 -1.32 11.96
C SER A 21 16.18 -2.32 10.93
N GLU A 22 14.99 -2.86 11.18
CA GLU A 22 14.26 -3.67 10.18
C GLU A 22 14.06 -2.91 8.86
N ARG A 23 13.87 -1.59 8.95
CA ARG A 23 13.75 -0.72 7.79
C ARG A 23 15.05 -0.66 7.00
N GLY A 24 16.18 -0.49 7.67
CA GLY A 24 17.50 -0.49 7.03
C GLY A 24 17.80 -1.82 6.36
N ALA A 25 17.48 -2.95 7.02
CA ALA A 25 17.62 -4.29 6.44
C ALA A 25 16.84 -4.42 5.11
N LYS A 26 15.59 -3.97 5.07
CA LYS A 26 14.78 -3.95 3.84
C LYS A 26 15.39 -3.08 2.72
N MET A 27 16.06 -1.98 3.08
CA MET A 27 16.74 -1.14 2.09
C MET A 27 17.98 -1.82 1.53
N VAL A 28 18.69 -2.58 2.34
CA VAL A 28 19.82 -3.41 1.89
C VAL A 28 19.34 -4.53 0.97
N GLU A 29 18.27 -5.22 1.30
CA GLU A 29 17.65 -6.24 0.43
C GLU A 29 17.23 -5.67 -0.92
N PHE A 30 16.60 -4.49 -0.94
CA PHE A 30 16.26 -3.80 -2.18
C PHE A 30 17.51 -3.49 -3.01
N TYR A 31 18.58 -2.98 -2.35
CA TYR A 31 19.84 -2.69 -3.02
C TYR A 31 20.49 -3.94 -3.61
N GLN A 32 20.44 -5.07 -2.91
CA GLN A 32 20.91 -6.36 -3.43
C GLN A 32 20.12 -6.78 -4.68
N GLY A 33 18.81 -6.64 -4.67
CA GLY A 33 17.96 -6.88 -5.85
C GLY A 33 18.31 -5.97 -7.04
N LEU A 34 18.62 -4.70 -6.76
CA LEU A 34 19.08 -3.75 -7.79
C LEU A 34 20.42 -4.17 -8.38
N LEU A 35 21.36 -4.66 -7.56
CA LEU A 35 22.64 -5.19 -8.04
C LEU A 35 22.46 -6.42 -8.95
N MET A 36 21.56 -7.35 -8.59
CA MET A 36 21.23 -8.50 -9.43
C MET A 36 20.63 -8.08 -10.77
N ALA A 37 19.71 -7.10 -10.77
CA ALA A 37 19.14 -6.56 -11.99
C ALA A 37 20.19 -5.86 -12.86
N ALA A 38 21.11 -5.09 -12.26
CA ALA A 38 22.20 -4.43 -12.96
C ALA A 38 23.15 -5.45 -13.61
N ASP A 39 23.46 -6.54 -12.90
CA ASP A 39 24.29 -7.62 -13.44
C ASP A 39 23.61 -8.29 -14.66
N SER A 40 22.33 -8.57 -14.56
CA SER A 40 21.54 -9.10 -15.69
C SER A 40 21.55 -8.16 -16.90
N ILE A 41 21.43 -6.85 -16.69
CA ILE A 41 21.47 -5.85 -17.77
C ILE A 41 22.88 -5.75 -18.39
N ARG A 42 23.95 -5.85 -17.59
CA ARG A 42 25.33 -5.88 -18.12
C ARG A 42 25.56 -6.98 -19.14
N HIS A 43 24.91 -8.12 -18.98
CA HIS A 43 24.98 -9.22 -19.96
C HIS A 43 24.37 -8.87 -21.33
N THR A 44 23.57 -7.79 -21.40
CA THR A 44 23.07 -7.26 -22.70
C THR A 44 24.02 -6.28 -23.39
N GLY A 45 25.21 -6.03 -22.82
CA GLY A 45 26.23 -5.14 -23.38
C GLY A 45 26.15 -3.70 -22.89
N VAL A 46 25.30 -3.39 -21.88
CA VAL A 46 25.21 -2.06 -21.26
C VAL A 46 26.16 -2.01 -20.08
N ASP A 47 27.13 -1.07 -20.09
CA ASP A 47 27.97 -0.81 -18.91
C ASP A 47 27.16 -0.06 -17.84
N ILE A 48 27.30 -0.45 -16.55
CA ILE A 48 26.54 0.14 -15.45
C ILE A 48 27.48 0.53 -14.30
N THR A 49 27.43 1.82 -13.93
CA THR A 49 28.06 2.33 -12.72
C THR A 49 26.97 2.68 -11.69
N ILE A 50 27.12 2.17 -10.46
CA ILE A 50 26.19 2.43 -9.35
C ILE A 50 26.91 3.19 -8.24
N HIS A 51 26.34 4.32 -7.83
CA HIS A 51 26.74 5.10 -6.67
C HIS A 51 25.70 4.93 -5.56
N ALA A 52 25.96 4.01 -4.63
CA ALA A 52 25.10 3.80 -3.45
C ALA A 52 25.62 4.66 -2.29
N ILE A 53 24.75 5.50 -1.75
CA ILE A 53 25.10 6.47 -0.70
C ILE A 53 24.00 6.44 0.37
N HIS A 54 24.43 6.37 1.64
CA HIS A 54 23.51 6.49 2.77
C HIS A 54 22.85 7.87 2.80
N SER A 55 21.51 7.92 2.71
CA SER A 55 20.76 9.17 2.58
C SER A 55 20.47 9.87 3.92
N GLY A 56 20.60 9.15 5.04
CA GLY A 56 19.98 9.57 6.29
C GLY A 56 18.47 9.66 6.15
N SER A 57 17.80 10.40 7.05
CA SER A 57 16.33 10.50 7.10
C SER A 57 15.79 11.93 7.05
N THR A 58 16.66 12.94 7.05
CA THR A 58 16.27 14.35 7.15
C THR A 58 16.47 15.12 5.85
N LYS A 59 15.74 16.23 5.70
CA LYS A 59 15.96 17.20 4.61
C LYS A 59 17.42 17.70 4.56
N ALA A 60 18.00 18.01 5.73
CA ALA A 60 19.35 18.52 5.84
C ALA A 60 20.40 17.47 5.41
N SER A 61 20.22 16.18 5.77
CA SER A 61 21.13 15.12 5.34
C SER A 61 21.14 14.97 3.82
N MET A 62 19.96 15.04 3.17
CA MET A 62 19.87 14.99 1.72
C MET A 62 20.55 16.19 1.04
N GLN A 63 20.33 17.42 1.54
CA GLN A 63 20.98 18.61 1.02
C GLN A 63 22.51 18.52 1.10
N HIS A 64 23.03 18.08 2.25
CA HIS A 64 24.47 17.88 2.46
C HIS A 64 25.03 16.80 1.52
N LEU A 65 24.31 15.68 1.37
CA LEU A 65 24.70 14.60 0.47
C LEU A 65 24.83 15.09 -0.99
N LEU A 66 23.83 15.78 -1.49
CA LEU A 66 23.79 16.27 -2.88
C LEU A 66 24.86 17.33 -3.15
N SER A 67 25.16 18.19 -2.19
CA SER A 67 26.22 19.20 -2.32
C SER A 67 27.64 18.61 -2.37
N ASN A 68 27.85 17.50 -1.65
CA ASN A 68 29.16 16.86 -1.55
C ASN A 68 29.45 15.80 -2.63
N ASN A 69 28.41 15.31 -3.31
CA ASN A 69 28.54 14.24 -4.30
C ASN A 69 28.20 14.72 -5.72
N LYS A 70 29.10 15.52 -6.29
CA LYS A 70 28.95 16.10 -7.65
C LYS A 70 28.77 15.06 -8.76
N SER A 71 29.23 13.82 -8.58
CA SER A 71 29.04 12.72 -9.54
C SER A 71 27.55 12.37 -9.76
N LEU A 72 26.70 12.62 -8.77
CA LEU A 72 25.25 12.41 -8.88
C LEU A 72 24.59 13.33 -9.93
N GLN A 73 25.18 14.49 -10.25
CA GLN A 73 24.69 15.40 -11.29
C GLN A 73 24.71 14.76 -12.69
N HIS A 74 25.51 13.72 -12.86
CA HIS A 74 25.65 12.97 -14.11
C HIS A 74 24.92 11.63 -14.09
N ALA A 75 24.14 11.34 -13.06
CA ALA A 75 23.32 10.15 -13.02
C ALA A 75 22.22 10.20 -14.10
N HIS A 76 21.89 9.07 -14.69
CA HIS A 76 20.75 8.94 -15.58
C HIS A 76 19.46 8.65 -14.80
N VAL A 77 19.59 7.89 -13.70
CA VAL A 77 18.49 7.56 -12.80
C VAL A 77 18.97 7.55 -11.35
N ILE A 78 18.13 8.04 -10.46
CA ILE A 78 18.33 7.96 -9.01
C ILE A 78 17.18 7.17 -8.38
N PHE A 79 17.50 6.18 -7.56
CA PHE A 79 16.56 5.44 -6.71
C PHE A 79 16.57 6.02 -5.29
N GLY A 80 15.41 6.43 -4.81
CA GLY A 80 15.20 7.08 -3.52
C GLY A 80 14.32 8.33 -3.69
N PRO A 81 14.08 9.10 -2.64
CA PRO A 81 14.34 8.78 -1.25
C PRO A 81 13.29 7.83 -0.67
N VAL A 82 13.46 7.48 0.62
CA VAL A 82 12.45 6.74 1.39
C VAL A 82 11.60 7.71 2.22
N ASP A 83 12.23 8.74 2.78
CA ASP A 83 11.59 9.70 3.67
C ASP A 83 10.94 10.86 2.92
N GLY A 84 9.66 11.14 3.24
CA GLY A 84 8.90 12.22 2.61
C GLY A 84 9.56 13.60 2.75
N ALA A 85 10.25 13.85 3.86
CA ALA A 85 10.98 15.11 4.09
C ALA A 85 12.12 15.38 3.09
N GLN A 86 12.60 14.35 2.40
CA GLN A 86 13.69 14.43 1.43
C GLN A 86 13.19 14.57 -0.02
N VAL A 87 11.90 14.30 -0.27
CA VAL A 87 11.33 14.18 -1.62
C VAL A 87 11.50 15.47 -2.42
N ASP A 88 11.12 16.61 -1.85
CA ASP A 88 11.19 17.88 -2.58
C ASP A 88 12.60 18.30 -2.94
N VAL A 89 13.56 18.06 -2.03
CA VAL A 89 14.99 18.37 -2.27
C VAL A 89 15.51 17.52 -3.41
N LEU A 90 15.23 16.23 -3.40
CA LEU A 90 15.71 15.32 -4.43
C LEU A 90 14.98 15.53 -5.77
N ASN A 91 13.67 15.82 -5.75
CA ASN A 91 12.92 16.21 -6.93
C ASN A 91 13.53 17.44 -7.60
N GLN A 92 13.81 18.48 -6.83
CA GLN A 92 14.40 19.71 -7.34
C GLN A 92 15.79 19.46 -7.97
N PHE A 93 16.63 18.68 -7.31
CA PHE A 93 17.94 18.28 -7.83
C PHE A 93 17.83 17.50 -9.15
N CYS A 94 16.97 16.49 -9.20
CA CYS A 94 16.76 15.66 -10.39
C CYS A 94 16.20 16.48 -11.55
N MET A 95 15.28 17.42 -11.29
CA MET A 95 14.74 18.32 -12.31
C MET A 95 15.81 19.23 -12.88
N GLN A 96 16.66 19.82 -12.04
CA GLN A 96 17.75 20.71 -12.47
C GLN A 96 18.79 20.01 -13.36
N HIS A 97 19.02 18.72 -13.13
CA HIS A 97 20.04 17.92 -13.84
C HIS A 97 19.45 16.96 -14.87
N ASN A 98 18.14 17.03 -15.14
CA ASN A 98 17.40 16.16 -16.07
C ASN A 98 17.61 14.66 -15.76
N ILE A 99 17.48 14.28 -14.50
CA ILE A 99 17.68 12.92 -13.98
C ILE A 99 16.33 12.27 -13.76
N HIS A 100 16.18 11.01 -14.18
CA HIS A 100 15.01 10.19 -13.81
C HIS A 100 15.06 9.85 -12.32
N LEU A 101 13.99 10.15 -11.60
CA LEU A 101 13.86 9.84 -10.18
C LEU A 101 12.86 8.68 -9.99
N VAL A 102 13.31 7.59 -9.40
CA VAL A 102 12.46 6.45 -9.04
C VAL A 102 12.34 6.38 -7.53
N MET A 103 11.13 6.49 -7.01
CA MET A 103 10.82 6.42 -5.58
C MET A 103 10.17 5.07 -5.25
N PRO A 104 10.97 4.05 -4.85
CA PRO A 104 10.43 2.69 -4.66
C PRO A 104 9.55 2.56 -3.43
N PHE A 105 9.77 3.39 -2.41
CA PHE A 105 9.09 3.27 -1.11
C PHE A 105 8.30 4.51 -0.69
N SER A 106 8.54 5.67 -1.33
CA SER A 106 7.76 6.88 -1.05
C SER A 106 6.38 6.79 -1.69
N ARG A 107 5.35 7.22 -0.96
CA ARG A 107 3.97 7.34 -1.45
C ARG A 107 3.58 8.77 -1.77
N THR A 108 4.49 9.72 -1.60
CA THR A 108 4.27 11.14 -1.86
C THR A 108 5.10 11.58 -3.06
N GLN A 109 4.48 12.34 -3.96
CA GLN A 109 5.19 12.94 -5.09
C GLN A 109 6.00 14.18 -4.72
N GLY A 110 5.81 14.70 -3.48
CA GLY A 110 6.26 16.02 -3.11
C GLY A 110 5.39 17.14 -3.73
N GLU A 111 5.74 18.37 -3.44
CA GLU A 111 5.03 19.56 -3.96
C GLU A 111 5.43 19.89 -5.42
N THR A 112 6.59 19.42 -5.86
CA THR A 112 7.14 19.71 -7.18
C THR A 112 6.65 18.68 -8.20
N ASN A 113 5.92 19.14 -9.22
CA ASN A 113 5.52 18.30 -10.34
C ASN A 113 6.72 18.04 -11.27
N GLN A 114 7.45 16.96 -10.99
CA GLN A 114 8.66 16.54 -11.70
C GLN A 114 8.27 15.49 -12.77
N PRO A 115 8.35 15.81 -14.07
CA PRO A 115 7.86 14.92 -15.14
C PRO A 115 8.68 13.63 -15.28
N LEU A 116 9.89 13.58 -14.72
CA LEU A 116 10.77 12.40 -14.73
C LEU A 116 10.78 11.67 -13.38
N ALA A 117 9.83 11.97 -12.48
CA ALA A 117 9.67 11.29 -11.21
C ALA A 117 8.63 10.15 -11.31
N TYR A 118 9.02 8.98 -10.86
CA TYR A 118 8.22 7.76 -10.89
C TYR A 118 8.05 7.20 -9.48
N ILE A 119 6.81 7.04 -9.04
CA ILE A 119 6.49 6.38 -7.78
C ILE A 119 6.19 4.92 -8.09
N ALA A 120 6.99 4.00 -7.53
CA ALA A 120 6.81 2.57 -7.74
C ALA A 120 5.64 2.00 -6.93
N THR A 121 5.31 2.64 -5.79
CA THR A 121 4.19 2.25 -4.93
C THR A 121 3.03 3.21 -5.14
N ALA A 122 1.87 2.71 -5.57
CA ALA A 122 0.70 3.55 -5.74
C ALA A 122 0.33 4.30 -4.45
N PRO A 123 -0.05 5.59 -4.52
CA PRO A 123 -0.56 6.33 -3.37
C PRO A 123 -1.74 5.61 -2.71
N ALA A 124 -1.85 5.71 -1.40
CA ALA A 124 -2.85 4.96 -0.63
C ALA A 124 -4.29 5.21 -1.11
N ASN A 125 -4.62 6.45 -1.48
CA ASN A 125 -5.93 6.81 -2.02
C ASN A 125 -6.20 6.15 -3.38
N VAL A 126 -5.19 6.05 -4.26
CA VAL A 126 -5.32 5.38 -5.56
C VAL A 126 -5.49 3.87 -5.37
N SER A 127 -4.69 3.27 -4.49
CA SER A 127 -4.82 1.85 -4.15
C SER A 127 -6.19 1.54 -3.57
N ALA A 128 -6.68 2.36 -2.62
CA ALA A 128 -8.00 2.19 -2.02
C ALA A 128 -9.14 2.36 -3.05
N SER A 129 -9.05 3.33 -3.95
CA SER A 129 -10.04 3.52 -5.03
C SER A 129 -10.04 2.35 -6.01
N ASN A 130 -8.87 1.86 -6.41
CA ASN A 130 -8.75 0.71 -7.30
C ASN A 130 -9.30 -0.57 -6.65
N ALA A 131 -8.98 -0.80 -5.36
CA ALA A 131 -9.53 -1.93 -4.60
C ALA A 131 -11.05 -1.84 -4.49
N ALA A 132 -11.60 -0.68 -4.15
CA ALA A 132 -13.05 -0.46 -4.09
C ALA A 132 -13.72 -0.74 -5.44
N SER A 133 -13.15 -0.22 -6.53
CA SER A 133 -13.64 -0.49 -7.89
C SER A 133 -13.58 -1.97 -8.28
N LEU A 134 -12.52 -2.68 -7.87
CA LEU A 134 -12.41 -4.13 -8.09
C LEU A 134 -13.48 -4.90 -7.32
N VAL A 135 -13.70 -4.57 -6.05
CA VAL A 135 -14.73 -5.19 -5.20
C VAL A 135 -16.11 -5.03 -5.81
N THR A 136 -16.49 -3.81 -6.22
CA THR A 136 -17.80 -3.56 -6.80
C THR A 136 -18.00 -4.30 -8.13
N LYS A 137 -16.96 -4.45 -8.93
CA LYS A 137 -17.00 -5.21 -10.20
C LYS A 137 -17.07 -6.72 -9.97
N THR A 138 -16.37 -7.23 -8.95
CA THR A 138 -16.23 -8.68 -8.72
C THR A 138 -17.40 -9.24 -7.93
N MET A 139 -17.82 -8.55 -6.87
CA MET A 139 -18.90 -9.01 -5.99
C MET A 139 -20.28 -8.56 -6.46
N GLY A 140 -20.34 -7.48 -7.25
CA GLY A 140 -21.58 -6.95 -7.80
C GLY A 140 -22.48 -6.26 -6.75
N THR A 141 -23.72 -5.99 -7.14
CA THR A 141 -24.70 -5.26 -6.33
C THR A 141 -25.68 -6.17 -5.56
N ASN A 142 -25.66 -7.48 -5.81
CA ASN A 142 -26.52 -8.45 -5.11
C ASN A 142 -25.89 -8.97 -3.82
N VAL A 143 -25.25 -8.05 -3.08
CA VAL A 143 -24.58 -8.30 -1.81
C VAL A 143 -24.97 -7.19 -0.84
N ASN A 144 -25.25 -7.54 0.40
CA ASN A 144 -25.49 -6.56 1.46
C ASN A 144 -24.14 -6.13 2.06
N TYR A 145 -23.68 -4.93 1.70
CA TYR A 145 -22.40 -4.41 2.21
C TYR A 145 -22.60 -3.76 3.57
N VAL A 146 -21.89 -4.29 4.57
CA VAL A 146 -21.93 -3.83 5.96
C VAL A 146 -20.56 -3.29 6.35
N ILE A 147 -20.47 -1.98 6.51
CA ILE A 147 -19.26 -1.33 7.02
C ILE A 147 -19.28 -1.46 8.54
N LEU A 148 -18.26 -2.12 9.07
CA LEU A 148 -18.14 -2.35 10.50
C LEU A 148 -17.25 -1.29 11.16
N ASN A 149 -17.84 -0.55 12.09
CA ASN A 149 -17.09 0.34 12.98
C ASN A 149 -16.48 -0.47 14.13
N THR A 150 -15.17 -0.49 14.23
CA THR A 150 -14.43 -1.24 15.24
C THR A 150 -14.15 -0.42 16.51
N ASN A 151 -14.60 0.85 16.59
CA ASN A 151 -14.29 1.83 17.62
C ASN A 151 -12.80 2.23 17.71
N GLU A 152 -11.92 1.57 16.97
CA GLU A 152 -10.49 1.80 16.87
C GLU A 152 -10.08 1.87 15.39
N SER A 153 -10.80 2.66 14.57
CA SER A 153 -10.51 2.77 13.14
C SER A 153 -9.08 3.23 12.87
N ASP A 154 -8.44 2.65 11.87
CA ASP A 154 -7.13 3.12 11.39
C ASP A 154 -7.25 3.88 10.07
N THR A 155 -6.18 4.60 9.71
CA THR A 155 -6.15 5.44 8.50
C THR A 155 -6.40 4.61 7.22
N ARG A 156 -5.90 3.38 7.16
CA ARG A 156 -6.02 2.51 5.98
C ARG A 156 -7.44 1.94 5.86
N GLY A 157 -7.97 1.43 6.96
CA GLY A 157 -9.34 0.92 7.02
C GLY A 157 -10.37 2.01 6.72
N SER A 158 -10.23 3.19 7.33
CA SER A 158 -11.09 4.34 7.08
C SER A 158 -11.04 4.81 5.62
N LEU A 159 -9.85 4.84 5.02
CA LEU A 159 -9.69 5.24 3.64
C LEU A 159 -10.36 4.25 2.68
N PHE A 160 -10.12 2.95 2.87
CA PHE A 160 -10.72 1.92 2.01
C PHE A 160 -12.24 1.88 2.13
N THR A 161 -12.78 1.86 3.36
CA THR A 161 -14.24 1.84 3.59
C THR A 161 -14.91 3.10 3.05
N GLY A 162 -14.24 4.27 3.13
CA GLY A 162 -14.71 5.51 2.52
C GLY A 162 -14.79 5.39 0.99
N LYS A 163 -13.74 4.92 0.33
CA LYS A 163 -13.71 4.71 -1.12
C LYS A 163 -14.70 3.63 -1.59
N LEU A 164 -14.89 2.59 -0.80
CA LEU A 164 -15.88 1.56 -1.11
C LEU A 164 -17.31 2.12 -1.04
N LYS A 165 -17.63 2.94 -0.03
CA LYS A 165 -18.94 3.63 0.06
C LYS A 165 -19.21 4.52 -1.15
N GLU A 166 -18.20 5.32 -1.56
CA GLU A 166 -18.28 6.17 -2.76
C GLU A 166 -18.58 5.32 -4.00
N ALA A 167 -17.80 4.27 -4.26
CA ALA A 167 -17.94 3.41 -5.43
C ALA A 167 -19.28 2.64 -5.46
N LEU A 168 -19.80 2.20 -4.30
CA LEU A 168 -21.10 1.55 -4.21
C LEU A 168 -22.25 2.53 -4.43
N ALA A 169 -22.15 3.76 -3.89
CA ALA A 169 -23.14 4.80 -4.08
C ALA A 169 -23.27 5.21 -5.56
N GLU A 170 -22.16 5.27 -6.30
CA GLU A 170 -22.16 5.52 -7.76
C GLU A 170 -22.93 4.44 -8.54
N GLN A 171 -23.05 3.21 -7.99
CA GLN A 171 -23.82 2.12 -8.56
C GLN A 171 -25.26 2.02 -7.99
N GLY A 172 -25.68 2.99 -7.18
CA GLY A 172 -26.97 2.99 -6.51
C GLY A 172 -27.11 1.98 -5.37
N THR A 173 -26.00 1.39 -4.89
CA THR A 173 -25.98 0.42 -3.80
C THR A 173 -25.74 1.12 -2.47
N GLN A 174 -26.64 0.92 -1.51
CA GLN A 174 -26.50 1.46 -0.16
C GLN A 174 -25.68 0.52 0.72
N THR A 175 -24.84 1.11 1.58
CA THR A 175 -24.12 0.38 2.62
C THR A 175 -24.85 0.47 3.96
N ARG A 176 -24.79 -0.60 4.75
CA ARG A 176 -25.21 -0.60 6.15
C ARG A 176 -24.05 -0.27 7.06
N LEU A 177 -24.35 0.35 8.21
CA LEU A 177 -23.35 0.61 9.24
C LEU A 177 -23.64 -0.28 10.44
N LEU A 178 -22.62 -0.89 11.00
CA LEU A 178 -22.73 -1.75 12.19
C LEU A 178 -21.57 -1.43 13.12
N ASN A 179 -21.82 -1.38 14.43
CA ASN A 179 -20.76 -1.29 15.44
C ASN A 179 -20.38 -2.71 15.90
N ILE A 180 -19.10 -2.96 16.08
CA ILE A 180 -18.58 -4.27 16.53
C ILE A 180 -19.16 -4.69 17.89
N GLU A 181 -19.44 -3.73 18.76
CA GLU A 181 -20.03 -3.93 20.09
C GLU A 181 -21.57 -3.99 20.07
N GLY A 182 -22.20 -3.91 18.89
CA GLY A 182 -23.65 -4.02 18.75
C GLY A 182 -24.17 -5.33 19.33
N ASP A 183 -25.39 -5.30 19.86
CA ASP A 183 -26.11 -6.49 20.30
C ASP A 183 -26.62 -7.31 19.11
N ASP A 184 -27.23 -8.46 19.36
CA ASP A 184 -27.76 -9.32 18.30
C ASP A 184 -28.83 -8.61 17.46
N PHE A 185 -29.64 -7.75 18.08
CA PHE A 185 -30.63 -6.97 17.34
C PHE A 185 -30.00 -5.99 16.35
N ALA A 186 -28.88 -5.35 16.72
CA ALA A 186 -28.13 -4.47 15.81
C ALA A 186 -27.57 -5.26 14.60
N TYR A 187 -27.04 -6.46 14.86
CA TYR A 187 -26.56 -7.36 13.80
C TYR A 187 -27.69 -7.83 12.88
N GLU A 188 -28.80 -8.29 13.42
CA GLU A 188 -29.99 -8.69 12.65
C GLU A 188 -30.56 -7.53 11.81
N SER A 189 -30.56 -6.32 12.35
CA SER A 189 -31.01 -5.11 11.64
C SER A 189 -30.12 -4.71 10.49
N ALA A 190 -28.81 -4.95 10.62
CA ALA A 190 -27.81 -4.64 9.59
C ALA A 190 -27.73 -5.73 8.52
N PHE A 191 -28.04 -6.99 8.85
CA PHE A 191 -27.89 -8.13 7.95
C PHE A 191 -29.16 -8.42 7.15
N ASN A 192 -28.95 -9.07 6.02
CA ASN A 192 -30.00 -9.54 5.12
C ASN A 192 -30.01 -11.08 5.10
N GLN A 193 -31.21 -11.69 5.23
CA GLN A 193 -31.34 -13.16 5.28
C GLN A 193 -31.27 -13.81 3.89
N THR A 194 -31.51 -13.04 2.81
CA THR A 194 -31.57 -13.55 1.44
C THR A 194 -30.38 -13.21 0.60
N MET A 195 -29.47 -12.37 1.13
CA MET A 195 -28.25 -11.93 0.47
C MET A 195 -27.01 -12.33 1.29
N VAL A 196 -25.87 -12.43 0.63
CA VAL A 196 -24.59 -12.54 1.35
C VAL A 196 -24.29 -11.21 2.03
N ASN A 197 -24.00 -11.24 3.32
CA ASN A 197 -23.62 -10.07 4.10
C ASN A 197 -22.09 -9.92 4.04
N CYS A 198 -21.61 -8.99 3.24
CA CYS A 198 -20.19 -8.68 3.10
C CYS A 198 -19.78 -7.65 4.16
N ILE A 199 -19.05 -8.09 5.16
CA ILE A 199 -18.61 -7.26 6.28
C ILE A 199 -17.24 -6.71 5.99
N VAL A 200 -17.10 -5.39 6.10
CA VAL A 200 -15.85 -4.65 5.82
C VAL A 200 -15.50 -3.82 7.05
N PRO A 201 -14.54 -4.24 7.88
CA PRO A 201 -14.13 -3.48 9.05
C PRO A 201 -13.29 -2.25 8.67
N ASP A 202 -13.36 -1.21 9.50
CA ASP A 202 -12.61 0.03 9.35
C ASP A 202 -11.21 -0.01 10.02
N ASN A 203 -10.75 -1.21 10.39
CA ASN A 203 -9.45 -1.46 11.02
C ASN A 203 -8.80 -2.73 10.46
N VAL A 204 -7.50 -2.64 10.12
CA VAL A 204 -6.73 -3.76 9.53
C VAL A 204 -6.09 -4.68 10.57
N GLY A 205 -6.05 -4.25 11.85
CA GLY A 205 -5.28 -4.88 12.92
C GLY A 205 -5.85 -6.21 13.43
N ILE A 206 -4.96 -7.08 13.85
CA ILE A 206 -5.30 -8.42 14.37
C ILE A 206 -6.19 -8.38 15.62
N LYS A 207 -6.06 -7.37 16.48
CA LYS A 207 -6.88 -7.25 17.70
C LYS A 207 -8.35 -7.12 17.35
N SER A 208 -8.69 -6.16 16.50
CA SER A 208 -10.06 -5.93 16.04
C SER A 208 -10.60 -7.10 15.25
N LEU A 209 -9.75 -7.74 14.44
CA LEU A 209 -10.12 -8.92 13.67
C LEU A 209 -10.45 -10.13 14.56
N ASN A 210 -9.68 -10.37 15.62
CA ASN A 210 -9.98 -11.43 16.59
C ASN A 210 -11.33 -11.22 17.27
N ILE A 211 -11.63 -10.00 17.71
CA ILE A 211 -12.92 -9.65 18.32
C ILE A 211 -14.06 -9.88 17.32
N LEU A 212 -13.88 -9.40 16.07
CA LEU A 212 -14.86 -9.58 15.01
C LEU A 212 -15.14 -11.06 14.72
N CYS A 213 -14.08 -11.85 14.51
CA CYS A 213 -14.23 -13.30 14.24
C CYS A 213 -14.96 -14.03 15.37
N ALA A 214 -14.62 -13.72 16.62
CA ALA A 214 -15.31 -14.31 17.78
C ALA A 214 -16.79 -13.91 17.84
N ARG A 215 -17.09 -12.62 17.61
CA ARG A 215 -18.47 -12.11 17.59
C ARG A 215 -19.30 -12.72 16.47
N LEU A 216 -18.76 -12.75 15.25
CA LEU A 216 -19.45 -13.36 14.11
C LEU A 216 -19.67 -14.87 14.29
N LYS A 217 -18.71 -15.57 14.91
CA LYS A 217 -18.87 -16.98 15.23
C LYS A 217 -20.05 -17.20 16.16
N SER A 218 -20.10 -16.48 17.28
CA SER A 218 -21.23 -16.57 18.24
C SER A 218 -22.56 -16.23 17.58
N PHE A 219 -22.59 -15.14 16.80
CA PHE A 219 -23.82 -14.71 16.11
C PHE A 219 -24.30 -15.75 15.09
N THR A 220 -23.41 -16.28 14.23
CA THR A 220 -23.81 -17.25 13.20
C THR A 220 -24.17 -18.63 13.75
N GLU A 221 -23.71 -19.00 14.94
CA GLU A 221 -24.13 -20.21 15.66
C GLU A 221 -25.56 -20.08 16.19
N ALA A 222 -25.94 -18.88 16.64
CA ALA A 222 -27.32 -18.59 17.07
C ALA A 222 -28.28 -18.29 15.89
N HIS A 223 -27.76 -17.74 14.80
CA HIS A 223 -28.52 -17.25 13.64
C HIS A 223 -27.97 -17.82 12.32
N PRO A 224 -28.10 -19.15 12.07
CA PRO A 224 -27.51 -19.83 10.91
C PRO A 224 -28.07 -19.42 9.55
N GLN A 225 -29.17 -18.68 9.53
CA GLN A 225 -29.83 -18.19 8.31
C GLN A 225 -29.04 -17.05 7.62
N TYR A 226 -28.05 -16.42 8.29
CA TYR A 226 -27.29 -15.33 7.71
C TYR A 226 -26.00 -15.85 7.08
N ALA A 227 -25.88 -15.69 5.77
CA ALA A 227 -24.62 -15.93 5.06
C ALA A 227 -23.68 -14.74 5.25
N ILE A 228 -22.46 -15.00 5.73
CA ILE A 228 -21.46 -13.99 6.03
C ILE A 228 -20.25 -14.18 5.13
N ARG A 229 -19.73 -13.05 4.63
CA ARG A 229 -18.44 -12.93 3.94
C ARG A 229 -17.63 -11.82 4.60
N LEU A 230 -16.35 -12.04 4.80
CA LEU A 230 -15.42 -10.99 5.23
C LEU A 230 -14.67 -10.44 4.03
N LEU A 231 -14.63 -9.13 3.91
CA LEU A 231 -13.74 -8.42 3.01
C LEU A 231 -12.72 -7.66 3.84
N GLY A 232 -11.46 -8.04 3.69
CA GLY A 232 -10.38 -7.58 4.52
C GLY A 232 -9.27 -6.89 3.77
N TYR A 233 -8.07 -7.11 4.24
CA TYR A 233 -6.90 -6.36 3.85
C TYR A 233 -5.73 -7.32 3.58
N PRO A 234 -4.78 -6.97 2.68
CA PRO A 234 -3.62 -7.82 2.38
C PRO A 234 -2.80 -8.23 3.60
N GLU A 235 -2.81 -7.41 4.66
CA GLU A 235 -2.14 -7.71 5.93
C GLU A 235 -2.68 -8.98 6.61
N TRP A 236 -3.94 -9.33 6.37
CA TRP A 236 -4.57 -10.50 6.97
C TRP A 236 -3.95 -11.82 6.53
N VAL A 237 -3.25 -11.83 5.39
CA VAL A 237 -2.46 -13.00 4.95
C VAL A 237 -1.41 -13.39 6.00
N THR A 238 -0.86 -12.40 6.74
CA THR A 238 0.11 -12.67 7.81
C THR A 238 -0.52 -13.30 9.07
N TYR A 239 -1.85 -13.24 9.21
CA TYR A 239 -2.59 -13.77 10.36
C TYR A 239 -3.16 -15.18 10.11
N THR A 240 -2.88 -15.78 8.97
CA THR A 240 -3.40 -17.11 8.59
C THR A 240 -2.98 -18.21 9.57
N SER A 241 -1.82 -18.10 10.21
CA SER A 241 -1.39 -19.07 11.24
C SER A 241 -2.36 -19.20 12.42
N THR A 242 -3.11 -18.14 12.74
CA THR A 242 -4.03 -18.09 13.90
C THR A 242 -5.50 -18.05 13.50
N LEU A 243 -5.83 -17.48 12.36
CA LEU A 243 -7.21 -17.19 11.95
C LEU A 243 -7.70 -17.97 10.73
N LEU A 244 -6.93 -18.93 10.23
CA LEU A 244 -7.25 -19.67 9.01
C LEU A 244 -8.67 -20.28 9.04
N ASN A 245 -9.05 -20.90 10.15
CA ASN A 245 -10.39 -21.50 10.31
C ASN A 245 -11.50 -20.44 10.23
N SER A 246 -11.29 -19.26 10.78
CA SER A 246 -12.22 -18.14 10.71
C SER A 246 -12.33 -17.60 9.28
N PHE A 247 -11.22 -17.52 8.57
CA PHE A 247 -11.19 -17.07 7.19
C PHE A 247 -11.96 -18.01 6.26
N TYR A 248 -11.80 -19.33 6.42
CA TYR A 248 -12.62 -20.30 5.70
C TYR A 248 -14.09 -20.25 6.10
N ARG A 249 -14.37 -20.14 7.40
CA ARG A 249 -15.75 -20.08 7.89
C ARG A 249 -16.55 -18.91 7.31
N PHE A 250 -15.89 -17.76 7.12
CA PHE A 250 -16.52 -16.52 6.65
C PHE A 250 -16.21 -16.17 5.22
N ASP A 251 -15.82 -17.13 4.38
CA ASP A 251 -15.53 -16.90 2.95
C ASP A 251 -14.71 -15.58 2.74
N THR A 252 -13.55 -15.50 3.39
CA THR A 252 -12.78 -14.26 3.51
C THR A 252 -11.98 -13.93 2.26
N TYR A 253 -12.08 -12.69 1.81
CA TYR A 253 -11.28 -12.08 0.74
C TYR A 253 -10.37 -11.01 1.34
N ALA A 254 -9.06 -11.05 1.02
CA ALA A 254 -8.05 -10.11 1.50
C ALA A 254 -7.01 -9.78 0.43
#